data_3dda864f06821d80c90f897699d20907
#
_entry.id   3dda864f06821d80c90f897699d20907
#
_cell.length_a   1.000
_cell.length_b   1.000
_cell.length_c   1.000
_cell.angle_alpha   90.00
_cell.angle_beta   90.00
_cell.angle_gamma   90.00
#
_symmetry.space_group_name_H-M   'P 1'
#
loop_
_entity.id
_entity.type
_entity.pdbx_description
1 polymer ?
#
loop_
_entity_poly.entity_id
_entity_poly.type
_entity_poly.pdbx_seq_one_letter_code
_entity_poly.pdbx_strand_id
1 'polypeptide(L)'
;MQLIDTHVHINFDVFQSDLEAVCTRWREAGVVRLVHSCVEPAESAGIQALADQFPELSFAVGLHPLDADKWTPQMTAQLLSLARTNDKVVAIGEMGLDFFKAENQQEQKAVFEAQLAIAKELDLPVIIHCRDAAAAMRELLQEFWKRIGSVRGVMHCWGGTPEETQWFLDLGFYISFSGIVTFKNATEIQKSAVRVPSDRLLIETDCPFLAPVPKRGRRNEPAYVRYVAEYVANLRNVSLETLAQETTQNACKLFGLVLPEELDEEL
;
A
#
# COMPACT_ATOMS: atom_id res chain seq x y z
N MET A 1 10.02 -11.64 -15.82
CA MET A 1 9.47 -11.57 -14.45
C MET A 1 8.95 -10.16 -14.24
N GLN A 2 7.70 -10.03 -13.82
CA GLN A 2 7.02 -8.77 -13.56
C GLN A 2 6.79 -8.60 -12.06
N LEU A 3 7.00 -7.40 -11.54
CA LEU A 3 6.78 -7.04 -10.15
C LEU A 3 5.85 -5.82 -10.10
N ILE A 4 5.04 -5.74 -9.05
CA ILE A 4 4.26 -4.54 -8.71
C ILE A 4 4.72 -4.06 -7.34
N ASP A 5 5.08 -2.77 -7.24
CA ASP A 5 5.30 -2.10 -5.97
C ASP A 5 3.98 -1.47 -5.52
N THR A 6 3.36 -2.04 -4.49
CA THR A 6 2.00 -1.67 -4.09
C THR A 6 1.93 -0.45 -3.17
N HIS A 7 3.07 0.18 -2.82
CA HIS A 7 3.08 1.38 -1.99
C HIS A 7 4.37 2.20 -2.16
N VAL A 8 4.25 3.38 -2.79
CA VAL A 8 5.38 4.30 -3.03
C VAL A 8 4.98 5.76 -2.75
N HIS A 9 5.97 6.61 -2.41
CA HIS A 9 5.83 8.07 -2.29
C HIS A 9 6.91 8.77 -3.12
N ILE A 10 6.84 8.65 -4.45
CA ILE A 10 7.84 9.22 -5.36
C ILE A 10 7.65 10.72 -5.64
N ASN A 11 6.60 11.34 -5.10
CA ASN A 11 6.36 12.78 -5.11
C ASN A 11 7.27 13.56 -4.15
N PHE A 12 7.93 12.88 -3.21
CA PHE A 12 8.75 13.55 -2.20
C PHE A 12 10.01 14.18 -2.81
N ASP A 13 10.40 15.33 -2.25
CA ASP A 13 11.51 16.17 -2.73
C ASP A 13 12.83 15.40 -2.94
N VAL A 14 13.05 14.33 -2.16
CA VAL A 14 14.26 13.51 -2.27
C VAL A 14 14.41 12.79 -3.61
N PHE A 15 13.34 12.72 -4.42
CA PHE A 15 13.34 12.12 -5.75
C PHE A 15 13.45 13.15 -6.89
N GLN A 16 13.16 14.43 -6.65
CA GLN A 16 13.05 15.45 -7.70
C GLN A 16 14.31 15.57 -8.59
N SER A 17 15.49 15.39 -8.00
CA SER A 17 16.76 15.59 -8.72
C SER A 17 17.12 14.43 -9.66
N ASP A 18 16.55 13.22 -9.48
CA ASP A 18 16.95 12.03 -10.23
C ASP A 18 15.79 11.08 -10.57
N LEU A 19 14.55 11.56 -10.60
CA LEU A 19 13.34 10.73 -10.76
C LEU A 19 13.37 9.91 -12.06
N GLU A 20 13.85 10.46 -13.17
CA GLU A 20 14.01 9.76 -14.45
C GLU A 20 15.01 8.57 -14.33
N ALA A 21 16.09 8.77 -13.57
CA ALA A 21 17.03 7.69 -13.31
C ALA A 21 16.44 6.63 -12.37
N VAL A 22 15.61 7.05 -11.40
CA VAL A 22 14.82 6.13 -10.55
C VAL A 22 13.86 5.31 -11.41
N CYS A 23 13.17 5.96 -12.36
CA CYS A 23 12.28 5.30 -13.31
C CYS A 23 13.03 4.23 -14.13
N THR A 24 14.18 4.57 -14.70
CA THR A 24 15.00 3.60 -15.43
C THR A 24 15.33 2.39 -14.56
N ARG A 25 15.73 2.61 -13.31
CA ARG A 25 16.08 1.51 -12.39
C ARG A 25 14.89 0.61 -12.03
N TRP A 26 13.69 1.16 -11.80
CA TRP A 26 12.55 0.29 -11.49
C TRP A 26 12.13 -0.57 -12.70
N ARG A 27 12.18 -0.02 -13.92
CA ARG A 27 11.93 -0.78 -15.16
C ARG A 27 12.96 -1.90 -15.35
N GLU A 28 14.25 -1.61 -15.16
CA GLU A 28 15.33 -2.60 -15.21
C GLU A 28 15.17 -3.70 -14.13
N ALA A 29 14.61 -3.36 -12.97
CA ALA A 29 14.31 -4.32 -11.91
C ALA A 29 13.10 -5.20 -12.21
N GLY A 30 12.33 -4.91 -13.26
CA GLY A 30 11.12 -5.63 -13.66
C GLY A 30 9.84 -5.12 -12.97
N VAL A 31 9.85 -3.90 -12.42
CA VAL A 31 8.64 -3.27 -11.86
C VAL A 31 7.81 -2.70 -13.01
N VAL A 32 6.61 -3.24 -13.19
CA VAL A 32 5.72 -2.93 -14.32
C VAL A 32 4.54 -2.05 -13.93
N ARG A 33 4.19 -2.00 -12.65
CA ARG A 33 3.17 -1.13 -12.08
C ARG A 33 3.60 -0.65 -10.70
N LEU A 34 3.12 0.55 -10.33
CA LEU A 34 3.31 1.15 -9.02
C LEU A 34 1.96 1.70 -8.52
N VAL A 35 1.70 1.57 -7.22
CA VAL A 35 0.59 2.25 -6.57
C VAL A 35 1.16 3.33 -5.66
N HIS A 36 0.97 4.58 -6.04
CA HIS A 36 1.40 5.73 -5.24
C HIS A 36 0.38 6.02 -4.14
N SER A 37 0.81 6.14 -2.91
CA SER A 37 -0.07 6.51 -1.81
C SER A 37 0.03 8.01 -1.51
N CYS A 38 -1.15 8.64 -1.41
CA CYS A 38 -1.30 10.02 -0.99
C CYS A 38 -1.28 10.09 0.53
N VAL A 39 -0.55 11.01 1.13
CA VAL A 39 -0.58 11.25 2.58
C VAL A 39 -1.57 12.35 2.96
N GLU A 40 -1.82 13.31 2.06
CA GLU A 40 -2.87 14.31 2.21
C GLU A 40 -3.49 14.70 0.86
N PRO A 41 -4.79 15.06 0.79
CA PRO A 41 -5.47 15.38 -0.46
C PRO A 41 -4.83 16.51 -1.28
N ALA A 42 -4.08 17.40 -0.64
CA ALA A 42 -3.37 18.49 -1.32
C ALA A 42 -2.28 18.01 -2.30
N GLU A 43 -1.75 16.80 -2.09
CA GLU A 43 -0.72 16.22 -2.96
C GLU A 43 -1.29 15.66 -4.28
N SER A 44 -2.61 15.45 -4.37
CA SER A 44 -3.26 14.73 -5.47
C SER A 44 -2.94 15.30 -6.86
N ALA A 45 -2.84 16.61 -7.00
CA ALA A 45 -2.50 17.24 -8.27
C ALA A 45 -1.05 16.94 -8.72
N GLY A 46 -0.10 16.92 -7.78
CA GLY A 46 1.29 16.54 -8.05
C GLY A 46 1.43 15.07 -8.40
N ILE A 47 0.70 14.21 -7.67
CA ILE A 47 0.70 12.76 -7.93
C ILE A 47 0.04 12.46 -9.29
N GLN A 48 -1.05 13.16 -9.64
CA GLN A 48 -1.65 13.06 -10.97
C GLN A 48 -0.64 13.42 -12.08
N ALA A 49 0.10 14.50 -11.93
CA ALA A 49 1.11 14.88 -12.91
C ALA A 49 2.20 13.81 -13.09
N LEU A 50 2.59 13.14 -11.99
CA LEU A 50 3.50 11.99 -12.04
C LEU A 50 2.85 10.79 -12.76
N ALA A 51 1.57 10.52 -12.50
CA ALA A 51 0.84 9.44 -13.16
C ALA A 51 0.62 9.70 -14.66
N ASP A 52 0.53 10.96 -15.07
CA ASP A 52 0.47 11.33 -16.49
C ASP A 52 1.85 11.16 -17.17
N GLN A 53 2.93 11.40 -16.45
CA GLN A 53 4.30 11.23 -16.94
C GLN A 53 4.73 9.75 -16.98
N PHE A 54 4.32 8.96 -16.00
CA PHE A 54 4.70 7.55 -15.86
C PHE A 54 3.47 6.65 -15.98
N PRO A 55 3.22 6.03 -17.14
CA PRO A 55 2.01 5.23 -17.38
C PRO A 55 1.87 4.00 -16.47
N GLU A 56 2.98 3.56 -15.85
CA GLU A 56 2.98 2.49 -14.86
C GLU A 56 2.33 2.87 -13.53
N LEU A 57 2.15 4.18 -13.28
CA LEU A 57 1.70 4.71 -12.00
C LEU A 57 0.18 4.82 -11.95
N SER A 58 -0.41 4.17 -10.95
CA SER A 58 -1.75 4.44 -10.42
C SER A 58 -1.62 4.95 -8.98
N PHE A 59 -2.67 5.53 -8.40
CA PHE A 59 -2.53 6.09 -7.06
C PHE A 59 -3.78 5.95 -6.19
N ALA A 60 -3.58 6.11 -4.90
CA ALA A 60 -4.62 6.21 -3.90
C ALA A 60 -4.79 7.67 -3.45
N VAL A 61 -5.99 8.01 -2.98
CA VAL A 61 -6.30 9.32 -2.41
C VAL A 61 -6.85 9.15 -1.00
N GLY A 62 -6.33 9.89 -0.04
CA GLY A 62 -6.71 9.77 1.36
C GLY A 62 -6.02 10.78 2.26
N LEU A 63 -6.20 10.61 3.57
CA LEU A 63 -5.53 11.37 4.62
C LEU A 63 -4.89 10.42 5.62
N HIS A 64 -3.58 10.55 5.77
CA HIS A 64 -2.78 9.75 6.70
C HIS A 64 -3.20 9.99 8.16
N PRO A 65 -3.19 8.97 9.03
CA PRO A 65 -3.62 9.10 10.43
C PRO A 65 -2.85 10.16 11.24
N LEU A 66 -1.60 10.41 10.95
CA LEU A 66 -0.82 11.47 11.63
C LEU A 66 -1.31 12.89 11.31
N ASP A 67 -2.07 13.06 10.23
CA ASP A 67 -2.67 14.32 9.80
C ASP A 67 -4.19 14.39 10.08
N ALA A 68 -4.70 13.52 10.96
CA ALA A 68 -6.13 13.43 11.26
C ALA A 68 -6.75 14.75 11.74
N ASP A 69 -5.98 15.61 12.40
CA ASP A 69 -6.37 16.96 12.83
C ASP A 69 -6.68 17.93 11.68
N LYS A 70 -6.19 17.62 10.46
CA LYS A 70 -6.49 18.39 9.24
C LYS A 70 -7.85 18.02 8.64
N TRP A 71 -8.51 16.95 9.10
CA TRP A 71 -9.76 16.48 8.50
C TRP A 71 -10.87 17.52 8.62
N THR A 72 -11.54 17.77 7.49
CA THR A 72 -12.73 18.64 7.43
C THR A 72 -13.87 17.92 6.70
N PRO A 73 -15.14 18.27 6.97
CA PRO A 73 -16.28 17.71 6.23
C PRO A 73 -16.19 17.87 4.72
N GLN A 74 -15.52 18.93 4.24
CA GLN A 74 -15.29 19.19 2.82
C GLN A 74 -14.37 18.17 2.17
N MET A 75 -13.45 17.56 2.92
CA MET A 75 -12.54 16.52 2.41
C MET A 75 -13.28 15.27 1.93
N THR A 76 -14.42 14.92 2.53
CA THR A 76 -15.27 13.83 2.03
C THR A 76 -15.67 14.07 0.58
N ALA A 77 -16.22 15.26 0.28
CA ALA A 77 -16.61 15.60 -1.09
C ALA A 77 -15.42 15.69 -2.04
N GLN A 78 -14.27 16.19 -1.55
CA GLN A 78 -13.03 16.27 -2.32
C GLN A 78 -12.51 14.88 -2.71
N LEU A 79 -12.40 13.95 -1.78
CA LEU A 79 -11.94 12.59 -2.04
C LEU A 79 -12.89 11.83 -2.98
N LEU A 80 -14.22 11.97 -2.77
CA LEU A 80 -15.22 11.40 -3.68
C LEU A 80 -15.07 11.96 -5.10
N SER A 81 -14.85 13.26 -5.24
CA SER A 81 -14.66 13.90 -6.55
C SER A 81 -13.40 13.39 -7.23
N LEU A 82 -12.26 13.40 -6.53
CA LEU A 82 -10.97 12.93 -7.07
C LEU A 82 -11.08 11.49 -7.59
N ALA A 83 -11.64 10.59 -6.77
CA ALA A 83 -11.75 9.18 -7.13
C ALA A 83 -12.75 8.90 -8.25
N ARG A 84 -13.80 9.72 -8.42
CA ARG A 84 -14.78 9.55 -9.50
C ARG A 84 -14.34 10.13 -10.85
N THR A 85 -13.49 11.14 -10.82
CA THR A 85 -13.10 11.88 -12.04
C THR A 85 -11.76 11.44 -12.60
N ASN A 86 -11.08 10.52 -11.94
CA ASN A 86 -9.74 10.09 -12.29
C ASN A 86 -9.62 8.56 -12.27
N ASP A 87 -9.50 7.97 -13.44
CA ASP A 87 -9.39 6.53 -13.65
C ASP A 87 -8.09 5.91 -13.14
N LYS A 88 -7.07 6.74 -12.85
CA LYS A 88 -5.83 6.31 -12.21
C LYS A 88 -5.92 6.22 -10.68
N VAL A 89 -7.02 6.66 -10.07
CA VAL A 89 -7.29 6.45 -8.66
C VAL A 89 -7.84 5.03 -8.45
N VAL A 90 -7.02 4.18 -7.83
CA VAL A 90 -7.31 2.74 -7.67
C VAL A 90 -7.61 2.33 -6.23
N ALA A 91 -7.49 3.23 -5.26
CA ALA A 91 -7.75 2.96 -3.84
C ALA A 91 -8.05 4.24 -3.05
N ILE A 92 -8.65 4.07 -1.87
CA ILE A 92 -8.70 5.10 -0.84
C ILE A 92 -7.58 4.82 0.19
N GLY A 93 -6.72 5.78 0.42
CA GLY A 93 -5.55 5.69 1.31
C GLY A 93 -4.41 6.64 0.88
N GLU A 94 -3.38 6.69 1.66
CA GLU A 94 -3.10 5.95 2.88
C GLU A 94 -3.97 6.47 4.02
N MET A 95 -4.61 5.57 4.75
CA MET A 95 -5.47 5.90 5.88
C MET A 95 -5.33 4.86 6.99
N GLY A 96 -5.76 5.14 8.20
CA GLY A 96 -5.68 4.13 9.25
C GLY A 96 -5.46 4.68 10.65
N LEU A 97 -4.66 3.95 11.44
CA LEU A 97 -4.35 4.27 12.83
C LEU A 97 -2.84 4.19 13.08
N ASP A 98 -2.27 5.24 13.65
CA ASP A 98 -0.90 5.28 14.17
C ASP A 98 -0.95 5.70 15.65
N PHE A 99 -0.81 4.73 16.54
CA PHE A 99 -0.84 4.98 17.99
C PHE A 99 0.55 5.13 18.60
N PHE A 100 1.59 5.09 17.76
CA PHE A 100 2.94 5.35 18.22
C PHE A 100 3.08 6.80 18.69
N LYS A 101 3.11 7.00 20.01
CA LYS A 101 3.17 8.33 20.66
C LYS A 101 2.00 9.28 20.29
N ALA A 102 0.85 8.74 19.87
CA ALA A 102 -0.29 9.54 19.47
C ALA A 102 -1.15 9.99 20.66
N GLU A 103 -1.52 11.25 20.68
CA GLU A 103 -2.46 11.84 21.64
C GLU A 103 -3.88 11.96 21.04
N ASN A 104 -4.04 11.90 19.71
CA ASN A 104 -5.28 12.13 18.95
C ASN A 104 -5.97 10.84 18.46
N GLN A 105 -5.88 9.74 19.22
CA GLN A 105 -6.38 8.42 18.80
C GLN A 105 -7.87 8.41 18.42
N GLN A 106 -8.72 9.21 19.09
CA GLN A 106 -10.14 9.26 18.77
C GLN A 106 -10.42 9.99 17.45
N GLU A 107 -9.66 11.03 17.15
CA GLU A 107 -9.71 11.72 15.86
C GLU A 107 -9.30 10.80 14.73
N GLN A 108 -8.19 10.07 14.89
CA GLN A 108 -7.74 9.08 13.92
C GLN A 108 -8.83 8.04 13.62
N LYS A 109 -9.51 7.50 14.65
CA LYS A 109 -10.62 6.55 14.47
C LYS A 109 -11.77 7.15 13.68
N ALA A 110 -12.18 8.39 14.00
CA ALA A 110 -13.27 9.06 13.31
C ALA A 110 -12.93 9.34 11.83
N VAL A 111 -11.72 9.80 11.55
CA VAL A 111 -11.22 10.06 10.18
C VAL A 111 -11.08 8.78 9.39
N PHE A 112 -10.56 7.72 10.00
CA PHE A 112 -10.47 6.41 9.38
C PHE A 112 -11.85 5.88 8.98
N GLU A 113 -12.84 5.97 9.88
CA GLU A 113 -14.21 5.53 9.62
C GLU A 113 -14.88 6.32 8.49
N ALA A 114 -14.65 7.64 8.43
CA ALA A 114 -15.14 8.47 7.34
C ALA A 114 -14.57 8.06 5.98
N GLN A 115 -13.28 7.74 5.93
CA GLN A 115 -12.62 7.28 4.70
C GLN A 115 -13.04 5.84 4.30
N LEU A 116 -13.30 4.95 5.27
CA LEU A 116 -13.92 3.64 5.01
C LEU A 116 -15.28 3.78 4.33
N ALA A 117 -16.10 4.77 4.76
CA ALA A 117 -17.39 5.03 4.16
C ALA A 117 -17.26 5.51 2.71
N ILE A 118 -16.27 6.35 2.41
CA ILE A 118 -15.95 6.77 1.03
C ILE A 118 -15.55 5.57 0.17
N ALA A 119 -14.64 4.73 0.65
CA ALA A 119 -14.21 3.53 -0.07
C ALA A 119 -15.37 2.58 -0.35
N LYS A 120 -16.27 2.42 0.63
CA LYS A 120 -17.48 1.60 0.50
C LYS A 120 -18.44 2.14 -0.55
N GLU A 121 -18.66 3.47 -0.59
CA GLU A 121 -19.53 4.13 -1.57
C GLU A 121 -19.00 3.98 -3.00
N LEU A 122 -17.66 4.03 -3.16
CA LEU A 122 -17.00 3.95 -4.47
C LEU A 122 -16.68 2.51 -4.91
N ASP A 123 -16.87 1.54 -4.05
CA ASP A 123 -16.38 0.15 -4.21
C ASP A 123 -14.87 0.07 -4.52
N LEU A 124 -14.09 0.99 -3.96
CA LEU A 124 -12.64 0.98 -4.08
C LEU A 124 -11.99 0.24 -2.90
N PRO A 125 -10.85 -0.42 -3.11
CA PRO A 125 -10.06 -1.00 -2.02
C PRO A 125 -9.44 0.09 -1.16
N VAL A 126 -9.01 -0.30 0.06
CA VAL A 126 -8.36 0.60 1.00
C VAL A 126 -6.90 0.20 1.22
N ILE A 127 -6.02 1.20 1.39
CA ILE A 127 -4.64 1.03 1.82
C ILE A 127 -4.55 1.49 3.27
N ILE A 128 -4.30 0.53 4.19
CA ILE A 128 -4.40 0.75 5.63
C ILE A 128 -3.03 0.81 6.28
N HIS A 129 -2.74 1.96 6.88
CA HIS A 129 -1.66 2.15 7.84
C HIS A 129 -2.09 1.66 9.23
N CYS A 130 -1.25 0.83 9.87
CA CYS A 130 -1.52 0.34 11.21
C CYS A 130 -0.23 0.22 12.02
N ARG A 131 -0.02 1.15 12.95
CA ARG A 131 1.15 1.15 13.83
C ARG A 131 0.73 1.23 15.28
N ASP A 132 1.12 0.23 16.09
CA ASP A 132 0.77 0.08 17.51
C ASP A 132 -0.75 0.13 17.78
N ALA A 133 -1.58 -0.26 16.78
CA ALA A 133 -3.02 -0.07 16.78
C ALA A 133 -3.83 -1.31 16.34
N ALA A 134 -3.20 -2.49 16.18
CA ALA A 134 -3.82 -3.66 15.55
C ALA A 134 -5.15 -4.08 16.21
N ALA A 135 -5.22 -4.10 17.55
CA ALA A 135 -6.45 -4.46 18.26
C ALA A 135 -7.57 -3.45 18.03
N ALA A 136 -7.27 -2.15 18.14
CA ALA A 136 -8.24 -1.08 17.90
C ALA A 136 -8.70 -1.04 16.44
N MET A 137 -7.79 -1.29 15.49
CA MET A 137 -8.09 -1.41 14.06
C MET A 137 -9.06 -2.55 13.79
N ARG A 138 -8.78 -3.73 14.35
CA ARG A 138 -9.66 -4.90 14.23
C ARG A 138 -11.07 -4.62 14.75
N GLU A 139 -11.19 -4.07 15.95
CA GLU A 139 -12.49 -3.73 16.56
C GLU A 139 -13.27 -2.75 15.68
N LEU A 140 -12.64 -1.67 15.22
CA LEU A 140 -13.28 -0.66 14.38
C LEU A 140 -13.76 -1.27 13.04
N LEU A 141 -12.94 -2.06 12.38
CA LEU A 141 -13.30 -2.73 11.13
C LEU A 141 -14.48 -3.71 11.34
N GLN A 142 -14.48 -4.48 12.43
CA GLN A 142 -15.58 -5.39 12.74
C GLN A 142 -16.90 -4.65 13.02
N GLU A 143 -16.84 -3.51 13.73
CA GLU A 143 -18.01 -2.67 14.00
C GLU A 143 -18.53 -2.00 12.73
N PHE A 144 -17.62 -1.46 11.91
CA PHE A 144 -17.98 -0.87 10.63
C PHE A 144 -18.67 -1.90 9.72
N TRP A 145 -18.15 -3.13 9.64
CA TRP A 145 -18.73 -4.17 8.81
C TRP A 145 -20.11 -4.61 9.26
N LYS A 146 -20.36 -4.66 10.57
CA LYS A 146 -21.70 -4.96 11.10
C LYS A 146 -22.73 -3.89 10.73
N ARG A 147 -22.31 -2.62 10.66
CA ARG A 147 -23.22 -1.48 10.42
C ARG A 147 -23.39 -1.15 8.95
N ILE A 148 -22.32 -1.22 8.17
CA ILE A 148 -22.26 -0.68 6.81
C ILE A 148 -21.91 -1.75 5.78
N GLY A 149 -21.11 -2.72 6.15
CA GLY A 149 -20.64 -3.80 5.29
C GLY A 149 -19.13 -3.80 5.10
N SER A 150 -18.60 -4.88 4.55
CA SER A 150 -17.17 -5.06 4.34
C SER A 150 -16.61 -4.15 3.27
N VAL A 151 -15.32 -3.83 3.40
CA VAL A 151 -14.47 -3.24 2.36
C VAL A 151 -13.31 -4.19 2.09
N ARG A 152 -12.82 -4.22 0.85
CA ARG A 152 -11.60 -4.96 0.51
C ARG A 152 -10.39 -4.03 0.68
N GLY A 153 -9.20 -4.56 0.93
CA GLY A 153 -8.03 -3.71 1.09
C GLY A 153 -6.79 -4.47 1.47
N VAL A 154 -5.76 -3.71 1.83
CA VAL A 154 -4.45 -4.20 2.25
C VAL A 154 -4.00 -3.54 3.56
N MET A 155 -3.44 -4.35 4.45
CA MET A 155 -2.62 -3.87 5.56
C MET A 155 -1.23 -3.62 4.98
N HIS A 156 -0.92 -2.35 4.68
CA HIS A 156 0.37 -1.99 4.07
C HIS A 156 1.49 -1.97 5.12
N CYS A 157 2.73 -2.12 4.68
CA CYS A 157 3.93 -2.08 5.50
C CYS A 157 3.79 -2.89 6.80
N TRP A 158 3.20 -4.08 6.69
CA TRP A 158 2.72 -4.84 7.84
C TRP A 158 3.86 -5.23 8.79
N GLY A 159 3.73 -4.79 10.03
CA GLY A 159 4.71 -5.01 11.10
C GLY A 159 4.21 -5.90 12.25
N GLY A 160 2.99 -6.42 12.15
CA GLY A 160 2.34 -7.17 13.23
C GLY A 160 2.80 -8.62 13.38
N THR A 161 2.38 -9.23 14.50
CA THR A 161 2.63 -10.62 14.85
C THR A 161 1.83 -11.58 13.94
N PRO A 162 2.17 -12.89 13.92
CA PRO A 162 1.38 -13.90 13.22
C PRO A 162 -0.08 -14.00 13.69
N GLU A 163 -0.36 -13.73 14.96
CA GLU A 163 -1.72 -13.70 15.50
C GLU A 163 -2.50 -12.50 14.95
N GLU A 164 -1.94 -11.30 15.04
CA GLU A 164 -2.55 -10.09 14.50
C GLU A 164 -2.74 -10.20 12.98
N THR A 165 -1.79 -10.80 12.26
CA THR A 165 -1.89 -11.11 10.83
C THR A 165 -3.15 -11.93 10.54
N GLN A 166 -3.42 -12.96 11.36
CA GLN A 166 -4.60 -13.80 11.18
C GLN A 166 -5.90 -13.02 11.35
N TRP A 167 -5.97 -12.05 12.26
CA TRP A 167 -7.16 -11.21 12.44
C TRP A 167 -7.57 -10.48 11.16
N PHE A 168 -6.59 -9.95 10.41
CA PHE A 168 -6.86 -9.23 9.16
C PHE A 168 -7.09 -10.16 7.97
N LEU A 169 -6.45 -11.32 7.94
CA LEU A 169 -6.75 -12.38 6.97
C LEU A 169 -8.19 -12.88 7.13
N ASP A 170 -8.68 -13.11 8.37
CA ASP A 170 -10.05 -13.51 8.65
C ASP A 170 -11.08 -12.45 8.22
N LEU A 171 -10.68 -11.19 8.20
CA LEU A 171 -11.45 -10.07 7.66
C LEU A 171 -11.33 -9.94 6.13
N GLY A 172 -10.52 -10.78 5.46
CA GLY A 172 -10.36 -10.83 4.00
C GLY A 172 -9.35 -9.86 3.42
N PHE A 173 -8.55 -9.18 4.27
CA PHE A 173 -7.51 -8.27 3.81
C PHE A 173 -6.32 -8.99 3.18
N TYR A 174 -5.67 -8.28 2.26
CA TYR A 174 -4.32 -8.59 1.82
C TYR A 174 -3.32 -8.07 2.86
N ILE A 175 -2.14 -8.68 2.89
CA ILE A 175 -1.03 -8.27 3.76
C ILE A 175 0.17 -7.97 2.87
N SER A 176 0.70 -6.74 2.98
CA SER A 176 1.86 -6.31 2.21
C SER A 176 3.09 -6.17 3.09
N PHE A 177 4.23 -6.67 2.62
CA PHE A 177 5.50 -6.59 3.31
C PHE A 177 6.46 -5.67 2.57
N SER A 178 7.06 -4.74 3.33
CA SER A 178 8.07 -3.79 2.87
C SER A 178 9.48 -4.22 3.25
N GLY A 179 10.46 -3.34 3.03
CA GLY A 179 11.86 -3.57 3.38
C GLY A 179 12.12 -4.04 4.80
N ILE A 180 11.22 -3.75 5.76
CA ILE A 180 11.36 -4.16 7.16
C ILE A 180 11.43 -5.69 7.33
N VAL A 181 10.79 -6.48 6.46
CA VAL A 181 10.83 -7.94 6.54
C VAL A 181 12.25 -8.50 6.40
N THR A 182 13.14 -7.74 5.74
CA THR A 182 14.54 -8.14 5.52
C THR A 182 15.45 -7.86 6.73
N PHE A 183 14.95 -7.18 7.77
CA PHE A 183 15.77 -6.75 8.90
C PHE A 183 16.05 -7.91 9.84
N LYS A 184 17.28 -7.98 10.35
CA LYS A 184 17.74 -9.07 11.20
C LYS A 184 16.84 -9.33 12.42
N ASN A 185 16.26 -8.28 12.99
CA ASN A 185 15.46 -8.35 14.21
C ASN A 185 13.95 -8.42 13.93
N ALA A 186 13.53 -8.57 12.67
CA ALA A 186 12.12 -8.60 12.28
C ALA A 186 11.49 -10.01 12.36
N THR A 187 11.83 -10.78 13.39
CA THR A 187 11.45 -12.19 13.51
C THR A 187 9.95 -12.43 13.45
N GLU A 188 9.14 -11.59 14.11
CA GLU A 188 7.68 -11.74 14.09
C GLU A 188 7.10 -11.40 12.71
N ILE A 189 7.61 -10.37 12.05
CA ILE A 189 7.22 -10.01 10.68
C ILE A 189 7.57 -11.13 9.70
N GLN A 190 8.74 -11.74 9.84
CA GLN A 190 9.17 -12.88 9.01
C GLN A 190 8.26 -14.10 9.21
N LYS A 191 7.86 -14.41 10.45
CA LYS A 191 6.88 -15.46 10.73
C LYS A 191 5.51 -15.14 10.11
N SER A 192 5.09 -13.88 10.17
CA SER A 192 3.86 -13.39 9.54
C SER A 192 3.93 -13.58 8.02
N ALA A 193 5.05 -13.23 7.38
CA ALA A 193 5.24 -13.38 5.93
C ALA A 193 5.17 -14.85 5.46
N VAL A 194 5.61 -15.80 6.30
CA VAL A 194 5.45 -17.24 6.03
C VAL A 194 3.99 -17.70 6.17
N ARG A 195 3.24 -17.10 7.09
CA ARG A 195 1.86 -17.50 7.41
C ARG A 195 0.83 -17.04 6.38
N VAL A 196 1.04 -15.88 5.74
CA VAL A 196 0.08 -15.30 4.78
C VAL A 196 -0.14 -16.26 3.61
N PRO A 197 -1.40 -16.60 3.25
CA PRO A 197 -1.69 -17.40 2.06
C PRO A 197 -1.18 -16.72 0.79
N SER A 198 -0.78 -17.52 -0.22
CA SER A 198 -0.23 -16.98 -1.47
C SER A 198 -1.19 -16.03 -2.20
N ASP A 199 -2.49 -16.26 -2.08
CA ASP A 199 -3.55 -15.43 -2.68
C ASP A 199 -3.93 -14.18 -1.87
N ARG A 200 -3.17 -13.86 -0.79
CA ARG A 200 -3.36 -12.69 0.07
C ARG A 200 -2.08 -11.91 0.32
N LEU A 201 -0.98 -12.30 -0.31
CA LEU A 201 0.34 -11.71 -0.14
C LEU A 201 0.58 -10.59 -1.15
N LEU A 202 1.09 -9.46 -0.66
CA LEU A 202 1.60 -8.35 -1.47
C LEU A 202 3.01 -7.96 -1.02
N ILE A 203 3.70 -7.21 -1.84
CA ILE A 203 5.01 -6.64 -1.56
C ILE A 203 5.06 -5.18 -1.99
N GLU A 204 5.89 -4.41 -1.31
CA GLU A 204 6.05 -2.98 -1.54
C GLU A 204 7.42 -2.49 -1.10
N THR A 205 7.77 -1.26 -1.45
CA THR A 205 8.95 -0.59 -0.88
C THR A 205 8.64 0.33 0.28
N ASP A 206 7.54 1.04 0.24
CA ASP A 206 7.25 2.20 1.09
C ASP A 206 8.34 3.27 0.95
N CYS A 207 8.87 3.44 -0.28
CA CYS A 207 9.94 4.40 -0.55
C CYS A 207 9.46 5.84 -0.40
N PRO A 208 10.32 6.74 0.13
CA PRO A 208 11.78 6.66 0.31
C PRO A 208 12.24 6.00 1.62
N PHE A 209 11.32 5.45 2.40
CA PHE A 209 11.58 4.89 3.73
C PHE A 209 12.01 3.41 3.67
N LEU A 210 12.48 2.87 4.78
CA LEU A 210 12.59 1.44 5.07
C LEU A 210 13.40 0.61 4.06
N ALA A 211 14.45 1.18 3.47
CA ALA A 211 15.28 0.48 2.48
C ALA A 211 15.67 -0.94 2.95
N PRO A 212 15.42 -1.98 2.12
CA PRO A 212 15.71 -3.36 2.48
C PRO A 212 17.21 -3.65 2.58
N VAL A 213 17.58 -4.78 3.18
CA VAL A 213 18.94 -5.33 3.02
C VAL A 213 19.08 -5.81 1.56
N PRO A 214 20.18 -5.48 0.85
CA PRO A 214 21.45 -4.89 1.35
C PRO A 214 21.54 -3.35 1.28
N LYS A 215 20.45 -2.66 1.06
CA LYS A 215 20.41 -1.20 0.83
C LYS A 215 20.17 -0.35 2.08
N ARG A 216 20.17 -0.96 3.27
CA ARG A 216 19.98 -0.28 4.55
C ARG A 216 20.80 1.01 4.68
N GLY A 217 20.15 2.07 5.22
CA GLY A 217 20.78 3.38 5.42
C GLY A 217 20.89 4.25 4.17
N ARG A 218 20.35 3.81 3.04
CA ARG A 218 20.22 4.60 1.81
C ARG A 218 18.76 5.01 1.61
N ARG A 219 18.50 6.01 0.77
CA ARG A 219 17.16 6.29 0.26
C ARG A 219 16.61 5.03 -0.43
N ASN A 220 15.42 4.61 -0.03
CA ASN A 220 14.71 3.53 -0.70
C ASN A 220 14.17 4.03 -2.06
N GLU A 221 13.92 3.12 -2.99
CA GLU A 221 13.36 3.42 -4.31
C GLU A 221 12.58 2.21 -4.84
N PRO A 222 11.64 2.39 -5.80
CA PRO A 222 10.76 1.30 -6.25
C PRO A 222 11.51 0.07 -6.78
N ALA A 223 12.70 0.25 -7.38
CA ALA A 223 13.53 -0.87 -7.84
C ALA A 223 13.88 -1.87 -6.72
N TYR A 224 13.86 -1.40 -5.44
CA TYR A 224 14.24 -2.25 -4.32
C TYR A 224 13.13 -3.19 -3.83
N VAL A 225 11.92 -3.10 -4.38
CA VAL A 225 10.87 -4.12 -4.17
C VAL A 225 11.35 -5.52 -4.56
N ARG A 226 12.27 -5.59 -5.52
CA ARG A 226 12.92 -6.84 -5.91
C ARG A 226 13.65 -7.53 -4.76
N TYR A 227 14.37 -6.78 -3.90
CA TYR A 227 15.03 -7.35 -2.72
C TYR A 227 14.03 -7.84 -1.68
N VAL A 228 12.87 -7.16 -1.56
CA VAL A 228 11.77 -7.64 -0.73
C VAL A 228 11.23 -8.95 -1.27
N ALA A 229 10.97 -9.02 -2.59
CA ALA A 229 10.50 -10.23 -3.26
C ALA A 229 11.47 -11.42 -3.08
N GLU A 230 12.76 -11.21 -3.34
CA GLU A 230 13.80 -12.22 -3.17
C GLU A 230 13.85 -12.75 -1.72
N TYR A 231 13.75 -11.83 -0.74
CA TYR A 231 13.79 -12.21 0.67
C TYR A 231 12.55 -13.00 1.09
N VAL A 232 11.36 -12.55 0.71
CA VAL A 232 10.09 -13.23 1.03
C VAL A 232 10.01 -14.59 0.32
N ALA A 233 10.45 -14.71 -0.93
CA ALA A 233 10.55 -15.98 -1.66
C ALA A 233 11.41 -16.98 -0.91
N ASN A 234 12.61 -16.55 -0.45
CA ASN A 234 13.49 -17.39 0.37
C ASN A 234 12.85 -17.83 1.68
N LEU A 235 12.19 -16.90 2.41
CA LEU A 235 11.47 -17.25 3.66
C LEU A 235 10.39 -18.29 3.44
N ARG A 236 9.68 -18.22 2.32
CA ARG A 236 8.57 -19.11 1.97
C ARG A 236 9.00 -20.38 1.23
N ASN A 237 10.29 -20.50 0.94
CA ASN A 237 10.87 -21.62 0.18
C ASN A 237 10.20 -21.83 -1.19
N VAL A 238 9.94 -20.73 -1.91
CA VAL A 238 9.44 -20.72 -3.29
C VAL A 238 10.44 -20.01 -4.21
N SER A 239 10.30 -20.17 -5.54
CA SER A 239 11.13 -19.40 -6.47
C SER A 239 10.72 -17.91 -6.49
N LEU A 240 11.65 -17.06 -6.89
CA LEU A 240 11.36 -15.64 -7.08
C LEU A 240 10.27 -15.43 -8.14
N GLU A 241 10.29 -16.22 -9.20
CA GLU A 241 9.29 -16.19 -10.28
C GLU A 241 7.89 -16.53 -9.76
N THR A 242 7.78 -17.58 -8.91
CA THR A 242 6.52 -17.96 -8.28
C THR A 242 5.98 -16.83 -7.39
N LEU A 243 6.84 -16.27 -6.53
CA LEU A 243 6.42 -15.17 -5.66
C LEU A 243 6.00 -13.94 -6.47
N ALA A 244 6.79 -13.56 -7.48
CA ALA A 244 6.48 -12.43 -8.35
C ALA A 244 5.13 -12.62 -9.06
N GLN A 245 4.86 -13.80 -9.57
CA GLN A 245 3.58 -14.13 -10.20
C GLN A 245 2.41 -14.03 -9.23
N GLU A 246 2.51 -14.63 -8.03
CA GLU A 246 1.48 -14.61 -7.00
C GLU A 246 1.17 -13.17 -6.57
N THR A 247 2.20 -12.38 -6.21
CA THR A 247 2.02 -11.02 -5.70
C THR A 247 1.52 -10.06 -6.78
N THR A 248 1.97 -10.22 -8.03
CA THR A 248 1.49 -9.42 -9.17
C THR A 248 0.02 -9.71 -9.47
N GLN A 249 -0.40 -10.97 -9.53
CA GLN A 249 -1.81 -11.34 -9.70
C GLN A 249 -2.69 -10.79 -8.57
N ASN A 250 -2.22 -10.87 -7.33
CA ASN A 250 -2.93 -10.32 -6.17
C ASN A 250 -3.09 -8.80 -6.26
N ALA A 251 -2.05 -8.08 -6.65
CA ALA A 251 -2.10 -6.62 -6.83
C ALA A 251 -3.06 -6.23 -7.95
N CYS A 252 -3.01 -6.90 -9.10
CA CYS A 252 -3.96 -6.70 -10.20
C CYS A 252 -5.40 -6.93 -9.73
N LYS A 253 -5.66 -8.03 -9.01
CA LYS A 253 -7.00 -8.35 -8.49
C LYS A 253 -7.50 -7.33 -7.46
N LEU A 254 -6.63 -6.86 -6.56
CA LEU A 254 -7.02 -5.92 -5.52
C LEU A 254 -7.32 -4.53 -6.10
N PHE A 255 -6.41 -4.01 -6.91
CA PHE A 255 -6.41 -2.64 -7.40
C PHE A 255 -7.01 -2.46 -8.81
N GLY A 256 -7.40 -3.56 -9.48
CA GLY A 256 -7.92 -3.48 -10.86
C GLY A 256 -6.85 -3.09 -11.88
N LEU A 257 -5.57 -3.44 -11.63
CA LEU A 257 -4.48 -3.07 -12.53
C LEU A 257 -4.41 -4.02 -13.73
N VAL A 258 -4.14 -3.46 -14.91
CA VAL A 258 -3.91 -4.21 -16.16
C VAL A 258 -2.42 -4.28 -16.43
N LEU A 259 -1.90 -5.45 -16.76
CA LEU A 259 -0.48 -5.62 -17.10
C LEU A 259 -0.17 -5.15 -18.53
N PRO A 260 1.06 -4.72 -18.84
CA PRO A 260 1.43 -4.21 -20.17
C PRO A 260 1.13 -5.17 -21.32
N GLU A 261 1.34 -6.47 -21.14
CA GLU A 261 1.09 -7.50 -22.16
C GLU A 261 -0.40 -7.68 -22.49
N GLU A 262 -1.31 -7.37 -21.56
CA GLU A 262 -2.76 -7.44 -21.77
C GLU A 262 -3.28 -6.24 -22.55
N LEU A 263 -2.55 -5.12 -22.55
CA LEU A 263 -2.90 -3.92 -23.33
C LEU A 263 -2.57 -4.06 -24.81
N ASP A 264 -1.58 -4.88 -25.16
CA ASP A 264 -1.17 -5.11 -26.55
C ASP A 264 -2.08 -6.13 -27.29
N GLU A 265 -2.90 -6.92 -26.55
CA GLU A 265 -3.86 -7.87 -27.13
C GLU A 265 -5.24 -7.25 -27.44
N GLU A 266 -5.54 -6.05 -26.90
CA GLU A 266 -6.81 -5.34 -27.13
C GLU A 266 -6.74 -4.29 -28.26
N LEU A 267 -5.58 -4.09 -28.91
CA LEU A 267 -5.34 -3.20 -30.06
C LEU A 267 -5.19 -3.97 -31.39
#